data_6eabfd4ceec69791a63bdde8cd44c6a1
#
_entry.id   6eabfd4ceec69791a63bdde8cd44c6a1
#
_cell.length_a   1.000
_cell.length_b   1.000
_cell.length_c   1.000
_cell.angle_alpha   90.00
_cell.angle_beta   90.00
_cell.angle_gamma   90.00
#
_symmetry.space_group_name_H-M   'P 1'
#
loop_
_entity.id
_entity.type
_entity.pdbx_description
1 polymer ?
#
loop_
_entity_poly.entity_id
_entity_poly.type
_entity_poly.pdbx_seq_one_letter_code
_entity_poly.pdbx_strand_id
1 'polypeptide(L)'
;MAVSRLPASAYGLLGRVHARVSRIGFGGYRVDDRSDVHREALREALVSGITLVDTSTNYTDGHSEILVGEVVRDVLGCGAARREDLVLVTKAGYVQGSNQREAIRRERAGRPWSEMTEYTPDCWHCIAPDFLTDQLTA
;
A
#
# COMPACT_ATOMS: atom_id res chain seq x y z
N MET A 1 6.44 -23.95 -14.30
CA MET A 1 5.64 -23.34 -15.38
C MET A 1 6.31 -22.02 -15.76
N ALA A 2 6.52 -21.74 -17.05
CA ALA A 2 7.09 -20.45 -17.44
C ALA A 2 6.10 -19.32 -17.08
N VAL A 3 6.56 -18.40 -16.26
CA VAL A 3 5.79 -17.20 -15.92
C VAL A 3 5.59 -16.42 -17.23
N SER A 4 4.34 -16.22 -17.64
CA SER A 4 4.00 -15.39 -18.79
C SER A 4 4.39 -13.95 -18.47
N ARG A 5 5.57 -13.54 -18.86
CA ARG A 5 6.00 -12.15 -18.69
C ARG A 5 5.36 -11.30 -19.77
N LEU A 6 4.87 -10.16 -19.38
CA LEU A 6 4.38 -9.14 -20.31
C LEU A 6 5.48 -8.80 -21.34
N PRO A 7 5.13 -8.42 -22.60
CA PRO A 7 6.11 -8.03 -23.61
C PRO A 7 6.92 -6.80 -23.15
N ALA A 8 8.10 -6.61 -23.68
CA ALA A 8 8.99 -5.50 -23.30
C ALA A 8 8.33 -4.12 -23.41
N SER A 9 7.44 -3.95 -24.39
CA SER A 9 6.65 -2.72 -24.62
C SER A 9 5.66 -2.40 -23.49
N ALA A 10 5.31 -3.39 -22.65
CA ALA A 10 4.44 -3.20 -21.48
C ALA A 10 5.17 -2.55 -20.30
N TYR A 11 6.46 -2.30 -20.40
CA TYR A 11 7.26 -1.67 -19.34
C TYR A 11 7.76 -0.29 -19.76
N GLY A 12 8.05 0.54 -18.77
CA GLY A 12 8.65 1.85 -18.90
C GLY A 12 9.64 2.12 -17.76
N LEU A 13 10.28 3.27 -17.81
CA LEU A 13 11.13 3.75 -16.72
C LEU A 13 10.36 4.72 -15.84
N LEU A 14 10.43 4.52 -14.54
CA LEU A 14 9.81 5.39 -13.55
C LEU A 14 10.80 6.48 -13.10
N GLY A 15 10.49 7.72 -13.50
CA GLY A 15 11.17 8.91 -13.02
C GLY A 15 12.69 8.86 -13.09
N ARG A 16 13.33 9.56 -12.15
CA ARG A 16 14.80 9.68 -12.07
C ARG A 16 15.49 8.45 -11.52
N VAL A 17 14.78 7.56 -10.86
CA VAL A 17 15.34 6.32 -10.29
C VAL A 17 15.57 5.24 -11.34
N HIS A 18 15.10 5.48 -12.58
CA HIS A 18 15.21 4.55 -13.70
C HIS A 18 14.71 3.14 -13.39
N ALA A 19 13.83 2.98 -12.40
CA ALA A 19 13.22 1.69 -12.10
C ALA A 19 12.33 1.26 -13.27
N ARG A 20 12.55 0.05 -13.75
CA ARG A 20 11.72 -0.54 -14.81
C ARG A 20 10.40 -1.01 -14.20
N VAL A 21 9.30 -0.42 -14.63
CA VAL A 21 7.95 -0.74 -14.10
C VAL A 21 6.98 -1.10 -15.22
N SER A 22 6.00 -1.93 -14.90
CA SER A 22 4.86 -2.16 -15.81
C SER A 22 4.07 -0.86 -15.99
N ARG A 23 3.61 -0.60 -17.22
CA ARG A 23 2.83 0.61 -17.55
C ARG A 23 1.43 0.60 -16.94
N ILE A 24 0.98 -0.55 -16.51
CA ILE A 24 -0.25 -0.76 -15.74
C ILE A 24 0.17 -1.24 -14.36
N GLY A 25 -0.38 -0.63 -13.29
CA GLY A 25 -0.18 -1.03 -11.90
C GLY A 25 -1.41 -1.72 -11.33
N PHE A 26 -1.23 -2.41 -10.22
CA PHE A 26 -2.32 -2.92 -9.39
C PHE A 26 -2.69 -1.88 -8.33
N GLY A 27 -3.95 -1.45 -8.30
CA GLY A 27 -4.48 -0.50 -7.33
C GLY A 27 -5.18 -1.19 -6.15
N GLY A 28 -4.75 -0.89 -4.94
CA GLY A 28 -5.21 -1.52 -3.70
C GLY A 28 -6.45 -0.90 -3.05
N TYR A 29 -7.09 0.13 -3.66
CA TYR A 29 -8.10 0.95 -2.99
C TYR A 29 -9.30 0.17 -2.41
N ARG A 30 -9.73 -0.91 -3.08
CA ARG A 30 -10.91 -1.70 -2.67
C ARG A 30 -10.60 -3.18 -2.49
N VAL A 31 -9.36 -3.50 -2.19
CA VAL A 31 -8.95 -4.87 -1.89
C VAL A 31 -8.51 -4.97 -0.42
N ASP A 32 -8.70 -6.14 0.16
CA ASP A 32 -8.31 -6.44 1.55
C ASP A 32 -7.95 -7.92 1.72
N ASP A 33 -7.33 -8.24 2.84
CA ASP A 33 -6.84 -9.58 3.20
C ASP A 33 -7.94 -10.58 3.58
N ARG A 34 -9.19 -10.12 3.70
CA ARG A 34 -10.34 -10.96 4.10
C ARG A 34 -11.01 -11.67 2.92
N SER A 35 -10.54 -11.42 1.71
CA SER A 35 -11.10 -11.98 0.47
C SER A 35 -10.05 -12.76 -0.32
N ASP A 36 -10.27 -14.06 -0.50
CA ASP A 36 -9.41 -14.90 -1.32
C ASP A 36 -9.39 -14.44 -2.79
N VAL A 37 -10.50 -13.85 -3.29
CA VAL A 37 -10.56 -13.29 -4.64
C VAL A 37 -9.59 -12.10 -4.78
N HIS A 38 -9.50 -11.24 -3.76
CA HIS A 38 -8.55 -10.12 -3.77
C HIS A 38 -7.10 -10.63 -3.73
N ARG A 39 -6.84 -11.63 -2.90
CA ARG A 39 -5.53 -12.29 -2.80
C ARG A 39 -5.08 -12.87 -4.13
N GLU A 40 -5.95 -13.65 -4.74
CA GLU A 40 -5.65 -14.31 -6.01
C GLU A 40 -5.48 -13.28 -7.15
N ALA A 41 -6.31 -12.23 -7.19
CA ALA A 41 -6.19 -11.17 -8.18
C ALA A 41 -4.83 -10.44 -8.11
N LEU A 42 -4.36 -10.09 -6.91
CA LEU A 42 -3.04 -9.48 -6.74
C LEU A 42 -1.92 -10.47 -7.08
N ARG A 43 -2.05 -11.71 -6.61
CA ARG A 43 -1.07 -12.76 -6.90
C ARG A 43 -0.93 -12.98 -8.42
N GLU A 44 -2.04 -13.12 -9.12
CA GLU A 44 -2.06 -13.32 -10.57
C GLU A 44 -1.46 -12.12 -11.30
N ALA A 45 -1.77 -10.90 -10.87
CA ALA A 45 -1.18 -9.68 -11.43
C ALA A 45 0.35 -9.70 -11.33
N LEU A 46 0.91 -10.01 -10.15
CA LEU A 46 2.36 -10.06 -9.94
C LEU A 46 3.03 -11.17 -10.74
N VAL A 47 2.43 -12.37 -10.75
CA VAL A 47 2.94 -13.52 -11.51
C VAL A 47 2.89 -13.26 -13.02
N SER A 48 1.88 -12.54 -13.50
CA SER A 48 1.77 -12.14 -14.91
C SER A 48 2.74 -11.03 -15.32
N GLY A 49 3.46 -10.41 -14.37
CA GLY A 49 4.51 -9.43 -14.67
C GLY A 49 4.12 -7.97 -14.38
N ILE A 50 3.01 -7.72 -13.69
CA ILE A 50 2.75 -6.40 -13.10
C ILE A 50 3.78 -6.18 -11.99
N THR A 51 4.46 -5.04 -12.01
CA THR A 51 5.56 -4.74 -11.07
C THR A 51 5.27 -3.51 -10.21
N LEU A 52 4.22 -2.77 -10.50
CA LEU A 52 3.80 -1.59 -9.74
C LEU A 52 2.54 -1.92 -8.94
N VAL A 53 2.61 -1.76 -7.62
CA VAL A 53 1.46 -1.91 -6.70
C VAL A 53 1.31 -0.61 -5.92
N ASP A 54 0.10 -0.07 -5.93
CA ASP A 54 -0.25 1.16 -5.20
C ASP A 54 -1.27 0.84 -4.10
N THR A 55 -0.92 1.14 -2.86
CA THR A 55 -1.77 1.00 -1.68
C THR A 55 -1.75 2.26 -0.82
N SER A 56 -2.32 2.24 0.37
CA SER A 56 -2.31 3.33 1.35
C SER A 56 -2.65 2.79 2.74
N THR A 57 -2.12 3.43 3.77
CA THR A 57 -2.40 3.08 5.18
C THR A 57 -3.89 3.11 5.54
N ASN A 58 -4.69 3.92 4.85
CA ASN A 58 -6.12 4.05 5.11
C ASN A 58 -7.01 3.20 4.20
N TYR A 59 -6.45 2.51 3.19
CA TYR A 59 -7.27 1.66 2.32
C TYR A 59 -7.80 0.45 3.09
N THR A 60 -9.13 0.34 3.14
CA THR A 60 -9.83 -0.69 3.94
C THR A 60 -9.32 -0.78 5.40
N ASP A 61 -8.99 0.39 6.01
CA ASP A 61 -8.48 0.52 7.38
C ASP A 61 -7.18 -0.28 7.63
N GLY A 62 -6.23 -0.24 6.66
CA GLY A 62 -4.95 -0.93 6.71
C GLY A 62 -4.94 -2.33 6.08
N HIS A 63 -6.11 -2.93 5.88
CA HIS A 63 -6.22 -4.31 5.37
C HIS A 63 -5.69 -4.47 3.93
N SER A 64 -5.63 -3.39 3.15
CA SER A 64 -4.98 -3.43 1.82
C SER A 64 -3.47 -3.61 1.93
N GLU A 65 -2.80 -2.96 2.88
CA GLU A 65 -1.36 -3.13 3.10
C GLU A 65 -1.02 -4.52 3.61
N ILE A 66 -1.85 -5.08 4.50
CA ILE A 66 -1.72 -6.46 4.98
C ILE A 66 -1.77 -7.42 3.79
N LEU A 67 -2.80 -7.31 2.94
CA LEU A 67 -2.92 -8.14 1.73
C LEU A 67 -1.68 -8.03 0.84
N VAL A 68 -1.24 -6.81 0.54
CA VAL A 68 -0.05 -6.57 -0.30
C VAL A 68 1.18 -7.22 0.32
N GLY A 69 1.39 -7.05 1.62
CA GLY A 69 2.52 -7.63 2.33
C GLY A 69 2.54 -9.16 2.29
N GLU A 70 1.38 -9.80 2.50
CA GLU A 70 1.25 -11.26 2.46
C GLU A 70 1.50 -11.81 1.05
N VAL A 71 0.83 -11.28 0.03
CA VAL A 71 0.97 -11.75 -1.35
C VAL A 71 2.38 -11.52 -1.88
N VAL A 72 2.98 -10.35 -1.59
CA VAL A 72 4.38 -10.08 -1.98
C VAL A 72 5.32 -11.08 -1.32
N ARG A 73 5.16 -11.37 -0.03
CA ARG A 73 5.98 -12.38 0.67
C ARG A 73 5.86 -13.75 0.00
N ASP A 74 4.65 -14.16 -0.38
CA ASP A 74 4.38 -15.44 -1.00
C ASP A 74 5.04 -15.54 -2.39
N VAL A 75 4.89 -14.53 -3.25
CA VAL A 75 5.48 -14.55 -4.60
C VAL A 75 7.00 -14.45 -4.59
N LEU A 76 7.60 -13.76 -3.62
CA LEU A 76 9.04 -13.75 -3.40
C LEU A 76 9.52 -15.10 -2.88
N GLY A 77 8.82 -15.68 -1.90
CA GLY A 77 9.16 -16.97 -1.30
C GLY A 77 9.14 -18.13 -2.28
N CYS A 78 8.21 -18.14 -3.24
CA CYS A 78 8.16 -19.16 -4.30
C CYS A 78 9.00 -18.83 -5.55
N GLY A 79 9.72 -17.71 -5.56
CA GLY A 79 10.56 -17.27 -6.68
C GLY A 79 9.80 -16.80 -7.92
N ALA A 80 8.51 -16.50 -7.80
CA ALA A 80 7.71 -15.99 -8.91
C ALA A 80 8.02 -14.52 -9.25
N ALA A 81 8.57 -13.77 -8.30
CA ALA A 81 9.06 -12.40 -8.48
C ALA A 81 10.36 -12.20 -7.68
N ARG A 82 11.09 -11.11 -7.95
CA ARG A 82 12.21 -10.66 -7.13
C ARG A 82 11.88 -9.30 -6.53
N ARG A 83 12.36 -9.02 -5.32
CA ARG A 83 12.04 -7.77 -4.61
C ARG A 83 12.47 -6.53 -5.40
N GLU A 84 13.62 -6.58 -6.05
CA GLU A 84 14.17 -5.49 -6.86
C GLU A 84 13.37 -5.20 -8.14
N ASP A 85 12.53 -6.12 -8.59
CA ASP A 85 11.66 -5.92 -9.74
C ASP A 85 10.32 -5.24 -9.35
N LEU A 86 10.01 -5.17 -8.05
CA LEU A 86 8.73 -4.65 -7.56
C LEU A 86 8.86 -3.21 -7.03
N VAL A 87 7.96 -2.34 -7.48
CA VAL A 87 7.76 -1.00 -6.95
C VAL A 87 6.45 -1.00 -6.15
N LEU A 88 6.58 -0.89 -4.84
CA LEU A 88 5.46 -0.80 -3.91
C LEU A 88 5.31 0.66 -3.48
N VAL A 89 4.15 1.22 -3.69
CA VAL A 89 3.81 2.60 -3.33
C VAL A 89 2.75 2.56 -2.25
N THR A 90 3.00 3.25 -1.15
CA THR A 90 2.00 3.51 -0.13
C THR A 90 1.89 5.00 0.15
N LYS A 91 0.85 5.39 0.85
CA LYS A 91 0.52 6.77 1.18
C LYS A 91 0.07 6.86 2.63
N ALA A 92 0.44 7.94 3.31
CA ALA A 92 -0.08 8.31 4.62
C ALA A 92 -0.59 9.76 4.57
N GLY A 93 -1.40 10.14 5.56
CA GLY A 93 -1.91 11.51 5.65
C GLY A 93 -3.37 11.57 6.11
N TYR A 94 -4.21 10.64 5.70
CA TYR A 94 -5.59 10.58 6.18
C TYR A 94 -5.68 9.93 7.56
N VAL A 95 -6.36 10.62 8.47
CA VAL A 95 -6.67 10.16 9.83
C VAL A 95 -8.15 9.82 9.87
N GLN A 96 -8.47 8.57 9.58
CA GLN A 96 -9.83 8.01 9.58
C GLN A 96 -9.80 6.57 10.09
N GLY A 97 -10.93 5.96 10.35
CA GLY A 97 -11.01 4.58 10.81
C GLY A 97 -10.25 4.35 12.14
N SER A 98 -9.33 3.42 12.17
CA SER A 98 -8.47 3.09 13.31
C SER A 98 -7.60 4.29 13.73
N ASN A 99 -7.04 5.02 12.78
CA ASN A 99 -6.24 6.21 13.05
C ASN A 99 -7.06 7.32 13.71
N GLN A 100 -8.33 7.50 13.36
CA GLN A 100 -9.18 8.48 14.00
C GLN A 100 -9.47 8.09 15.46
N ARG A 101 -9.75 6.81 15.71
CA ARG A 101 -9.92 6.29 17.09
C ARG A 101 -8.65 6.53 17.91
N GLU A 102 -7.50 6.30 17.34
CA GLU A 102 -6.21 6.56 17.98
C GLU A 102 -5.99 8.06 18.23
N ALA A 103 -6.31 8.94 17.27
CA ALA A 103 -6.21 10.39 17.43
C ALA A 103 -7.05 10.88 18.62
N ILE A 104 -8.29 10.43 18.72
CA ILE A 104 -9.19 10.76 19.85
C ILE A 104 -8.61 10.24 21.17
N ARG A 105 -8.05 9.04 21.20
CA ARG A 105 -7.41 8.46 22.38
C ARG A 105 -6.20 9.31 22.83
N ARG A 106 -5.36 9.72 21.88
CA ARG A 106 -4.19 10.57 22.14
C ARG A 106 -4.58 11.95 22.67
N GLU A 107 -5.59 12.56 22.08
CA GLU A 107 -6.11 13.85 22.54
C GLU A 107 -6.57 13.79 24.00
N ARG A 108 -7.35 12.76 24.36
CA ARG A 108 -7.78 12.53 25.75
C ARG A 108 -6.64 12.29 26.71
N ALA A 109 -5.53 11.74 26.23
CA ALA A 109 -4.31 11.51 27.01
C ALA A 109 -3.36 12.73 27.05
N GLY A 110 -3.75 13.88 26.48
CA GLY A 110 -2.92 15.08 26.39
C GLY A 110 -1.70 14.95 25.49
N ARG A 111 -1.72 14.05 24.53
CA ARG A 111 -0.62 13.78 23.58
C ARG A 111 -1.13 13.67 22.13
N PRO A 112 -1.89 14.68 21.64
CA PRO A 112 -2.37 14.66 20.26
C PRO A 112 -1.21 14.64 19.26
N TRP A 113 -1.46 14.13 18.06
CA TRP A 113 -0.56 14.40 16.94
C TRP A 113 -0.61 15.89 16.61
N SER A 114 0.56 16.43 16.23
CA SER A 114 0.65 17.85 15.87
C SER A 114 0.00 18.11 14.50
N GLU A 115 -0.41 19.34 14.28
CA GLU A 115 -0.85 19.87 12.96
C GLU A 115 -1.96 19.05 12.28
N MET A 116 -2.84 18.41 13.06
CA MET A 116 -4.03 17.75 12.52
C MET A 116 -5.04 18.78 12.00
N THR A 117 -5.57 18.56 10.80
CA THR A 117 -6.60 19.40 10.19
C THR A 117 -7.85 18.58 9.91
N GLU A 118 -8.99 19.03 10.36
CA GLU A 118 -10.28 18.43 10.03
C GLU A 118 -10.61 18.70 8.56
N TYR A 119 -10.83 17.62 7.82
CA TYR A 119 -11.27 17.67 6.42
C TYR A 119 -12.78 17.47 6.31
N THR A 120 -13.28 16.46 7.04
CA THR A 120 -14.71 16.22 7.29
C THR A 120 -14.85 15.65 8.71
N PRO A 121 -16.06 15.61 9.31
CA PRO A 121 -16.26 15.08 10.67
C PRO A 121 -15.65 13.68 10.89
N ASP A 122 -15.63 12.84 9.86
CA ASP A 122 -15.14 11.47 9.94
C ASP A 122 -13.76 11.27 9.32
N CYS A 123 -13.10 12.36 8.86
CA CYS A 123 -11.82 12.28 8.19
C CYS A 123 -11.00 13.56 8.47
N TRP A 124 -9.86 13.38 9.10
CA TRP A 124 -8.88 14.44 9.31
C TRP A 124 -7.63 14.17 8.46
N HIS A 125 -6.76 15.15 8.38
CA HIS A 125 -5.51 15.04 7.64
C HIS A 125 -4.34 15.46 8.53
N CYS A 126 -3.26 14.69 8.50
CA CYS A 126 -2.03 14.95 9.24
C CYS A 126 -0.82 14.47 8.43
N ILE A 127 0.16 15.36 8.26
CA ILE A 127 1.46 15.04 7.63
C ILE A 127 2.62 15.39 8.57
N ALA A 128 2.32 15.60 9.84
CA ALA A 128 3.34 15.89 10.84
C ALA A 128 4.26 14.68 11.08
N PRO A 129 5.54 14.91 11.40
CA PRO A 129 6.52 13.83 11.55
C PRO A 129 6.15 12.77 12.59
N ASP A 130 5.49 13.17 13.68
CA ASP A 130 5.05 12.25 14.74
C ASP A 130 3.97 11.28 14.22
N PHE A 131 2.97 11.78 13.48
CA PHE A 131 1.98 10.92 12.83
C PHE A 131 2.60 10.01 11.78
N LEU A 132 3.45 10.56 10.89
CA LEU A 132 4.07 9.76 9.83
C LEU A 132 4.99 8.67 10.41
N THR A 133 5.70 8.96 11.50
CA THR A 133 6.52 7.97 12.20
C THR A 133 5.66 6.83 12.75
N ASP A 134 4.53 7.15 13.37
CA ASP A 134 3.61 6.13 13.86
C ASP A 134 3.07 5.25 12.71
N GLN A 135 2.75 5.85 11.54
CA GLN A 135 2.29 5.09 10.38
C GLN A 135 3.36 4.15 9.78
N LEU A 136 4.63 4.48 9.91
CA LEU A 136 5.75 3.66 9.41
C LEU A 136 6.13 2.52 10.35
N THR A 137 5.71 2.59 11.62
CA THR A 137 6.09 1.64 12.66
C THR A 137 4.92 0.78 13.16
N ALA A 138 3.74 0.99 12.60
CA ALA A 138 2.50 0.30 12.97
C ALA A 138 2.45 -1.17 12.50
#